data_2b06ffe8afba53cf5bc77ea484c1b267
#
_entry.id   2b06ffe8afba53cf5bc77ea484c1b267
#
_cell.length_a   1.000
_cell.length_b   1.000
_cell.length_c   1.000
_cell.angle_alpha   90.00
_cell.angle_beta   90.00
_cell.angle_gamma   90.00
#
_symmetry.space_group_name_H-M   'P 1'
#
loop_
_entity.id
_entity.type
_entity.pdbx_description
1 polymer ?
#
loop_
_entity_poly.entity_id
_entity_poly.type
_entity_poly.pdbx_seq_one_letter_code
_entity_poly.pdbx_strand_id
1 'polypeptide(L)'
;QKYAPDAAAFLAELLQKAMANESPARLVIRLKAAISQFDHASIYTIHGFCQRVLQDFAFYCQVPFSLEMDEEQHRQDYVTAQDYWRATVAHDDTLAQLVYRHRQTPQNLAARVQSFLARPYLKTQAVGKTAEFLRQAEQDYRRAWQHAAAQWPQVQAAFLGEVQPKLNKKSYEPQKYADFCALLAQHAQEGTEPPASTVVQHSFDSKGDNKFRADYLLSKIAKAQQAAQNRETLAFLEDTLGGLAETALAVEQAE
;
A
#
# COMPACT_ATOMS: atom_id res chain seq x y z
N GLN A 1 35.06 22.50 -12.66
CA GLN A 1 35.95 23.53 -13.32
C GLN A 1 35.65 24.98 -12.94
N LYS A 2 34.72 25.30 -12.03
CA LYS A 2 34.35 26.66 -11.61
C LYS A 2 35.08 27.18 -10.36
N TYR A 3 36.01 26.39 -9.76
CA TYR A 3 36.70 26.77 -8.50
C TYR A 3 38.20 26.96 -8.63
N ALA A 4 38.78 26.92 -9.83
CA ALA A 4 40.22 26.96 -10.02
C ALA A 4 40.90 28.36 -9.83
N PRO A 5 40.27 29.50 -10.18
CA PRO A 5 40.97 30.80 -10.02
C PRO A 5 41.09 31.25 -8.56
N ASP A 6 40.10 30.95 -7.71
CA ASP A 6 40.11 31.35 -6.30
C ASP A 6 41.06 30.52 -5.43
N ALA A 7 41.33 29.27 -5.78
CA ALA A 7 42.21 28.39 -5.04
C ALA A 7 43.68 28.86 -5.08
N ALA A 8 44.12 29.36 -6.21
CA ALA A 8 45.50 29.87 -6.33
C ALA A 8 45.73 31.16 -5.51
N ALA A 9 44.74 32.07 -5.53
CA ALA A 9 44.79 33.28 -4.72
C ALA A 9 44.76 32.97 -3.21
N PHE A 10 43.89 32.04 -2.80
CA PHE A 10 43.80 31.57 -1.42
C PHE A 10 45.09 30.91 -0.93
N LEU A 11 45.70 30.04 -1.75
CA LEU A 11 46.98 29.40 -1.43
C LEU A 11 48.09 30.41 -1.30
N ALA A 12 48.17 31.44 -2.17
CA ALA A 12 49.16 32.51 -2.10
C ALA A 12 48.99 33.31 -0.81
N GLU A 13 47.78 33.65 -0.40
CA GLU A 13 47.49 34.35 0.85
C GLU A 13 47.91 33.52 2.09
N LEU A 14 47.61 32.21 2.09
CA LEU A 14 47.99 31.29 3.16
C LEU A 14 49.51 31.18 3.26
N LEU A 15 50.21 31.03 2.14
CA LEU A 15 51.67 30.99 2.10
C LEU A 15 52.28 32.28 2.64
N GLN A 16 51.77 33.43 2.24
CA GLN A 16 52.24 34.74 2.71
C GLN A 16 52.04 34.89 4.22
N LYS A 17 50.89 34.48 4.76
CA LYS A 17 50.65 34.46 6.22
C LYS A 17 51.57 33.51 6.96
N ALA A 18 51.81 32.32 6.42
CA ALA A 18 52.70 31.32 7.02
C ALA A 18 54.16 31.79 7.02
N MET A 19 54.62 32.39 5.93
CA MET A 19 56.00 32.94 5.80
C MET A 19 56.23 34.18 6.68
N ALA A 20 55.18 34.90 7.07
CA ALA A 20 55.29 36.00 8.03
C ALA A 20 55.57 35.50 9.45
N ASN A 21 55.19 34.26 9.79
CA ASN A 21 55.32 33.71 11.15
C ASN A 21 56.45 32.67 11.31
N GLU A 22 56.87 32.04 10.20
CA GLU A 22 57.87 30.95 10.21
C GLU A 22 58.92 31.12 9.11
N SER A 23 60.14 30.59 9.36
CA SER A 23 61.16 30.54 8.29
C SER A 23 60.72 29.55 7.17
N PRO A 24 61.11 29.83 5.91
CA PRO A 24 60.77 28.95 4.78
C PRO A 24 61.21 27.49 4.95
N ALA A 25 62.40 27.27 5.57
CA ALA A 25 62.90 25.93 5.83
C ALA A 25 61.98 25.14 6.81
N ARG A 26 61.51 25.80 7.85
CA ARG A 26 60.64 25.24 8.87
C ARG A 26 59.25 24.93 8.27
N LEU A 27 58.75 25.81 7.41
CA LEU A 27 57.51 25.63 6.70
C LEU A 27 57.56 24.40 5.78
N VAL A 28 58.65 24.20 5.04
CA VAL A 28 58.87 23.02 4.19
C VAL A 28 58.87 21.73 4.99
N ILE A 29 59.55 21.70 6.16
CA ILE A 29 59.56 20.52 7.04
C ILE A 29 58.15 20.22 7.52
N ARG A 30 57.38 21.22 7.94
CA ARG A 30 56.01 21.08 8.42
C ARG A 30 55.07 20.60 7.33
N LEU A 31 55.18 21.12 6.10
CA LEU A 31 54.41 20.66 4.95
C LEU A 31 54.74 19.22 4.57
N LYS A 32 56.03 18.83 4.58
CA LYS A 32 56.43 17.43 4.34
C LYS A 32 55.88 16.49 5.41
N ALA A 33 55.93 16.88 6.68
CA ALA A 33 55.31 16.10 7.75
C ALA A 33 53.81 16.00 7.62
N ALA A 34 53.12 17.07 7.23
CA ALA A 34 51.66 17.05 6.97
C ALA A 34 51.29 16.14 5.79
N ILE A 35 52.09 16.13 4.72
CA ILE A 35 51.87 15.22 3.57
C ILE A 35 52.07 13.76 4.00
N SER A 36 53.13 13.45 4.76
CA SER A 36 53.37 12.07 5.22
C SER A 36 52.34 11.55 6.22
N GLN A 37 51.67 12.46 6.92
CA GLN A 37 50.62 12.14 7.90
C GLN A 37 49.20 12.33 7.32
N PHE A 38 49.07 12.68 6.05
CA PHE A 38 47.77 13.00 5.44
C PHE A 38 46.81 11.83 5.50
N ASP A 39 47.29 10.60 5.32
CA ASP A 39 46.49 9.38 5.41
C ASP A 39 45.94 9.12 6.83
N HIS A 40 46.53 9.74 7.84
CA HIS A 40 46.04 9.69 9.23
C HIS A 40 45.18 10.91 9.60
N ALA A 41 44.99 11.85 8.68
CA ALA A 41 44.19 13.04 8.94
C ALA A 41 42.70 12.65 9.10
N SER A 42 42.07 13.17 10.13
CA SER A 42 40.66 12.91 10.44
C SER A 42 39.73 13.73 9.52
N ILE A 43 39.94 13.60 8.20
CA ILE A 43 39.11 14.26 7.17
C ILE A 43 38.24 13.21 6.53
N TYR A 44 36.99 13.12 6.99
CA TYR A 44 36.04 12.11 6.54
C TYR A 44 34.73 12.76 6.11
N THR A 45 34.04 12.10 5.20
CA THR A 45 32.58 12.27 5.06
C THR A 45 31.89 11.71 6.30
N ILE A 46 30.62 12.07 6.54
CA ILE A 46 29.85 11.53 7.67
C ILE A 46 29.88 10.00 7.67
N HIS A 47 29.68 9.38 6.50
CA HIS A 47 29.71 7.91 6.37
C HIS A 47 31.12 7.34 6.62
N GLY A 48 32.16 7.97 6.09
CA GLY A 48 33.54 7.54 6.34
C GLY A 48 33.94 7.68 7.81
N PHE A 49 33.48 8.72 8.50
CA PHE A 49 33.66 8.87 9.94
C PHE A 49 32.96 7.75 10.72
N CYS A 50 31.68 7.49 10.42
CA CYS A 50 30.93 6.41 11.06
C CYS A 50 31.62 5.04 10.84
N GLN A 51 32.04 4.75 9.62
CA GLN A 51 32.77 3.53 9.29
C GLN A 51 34.07 3.41 10.10
N ARG A 52 34.84 4.50 10.18
CA ARG A 52 36.07 4.52 10.97
C ARG A 52 35.82 4.28 12.45
N VAL A 53 34.81 4.94 13.03
CA VAL A 53 34.43 4.75 14.43
C VAL A 53 34.00 3.31 14.68
N LEU A 54 33.18 2.71 13.80
CA LEU A 54 32.79 1.33 13.93
C LEU A 54 33.97 0.35 13.82
N GLN A 55 34.96 0.63 12.99
CA GLN A 55 36.18 -0.18 12.89
C GLN A 55 37.07 -0.03 14.13
N ASP A 56 37.30 1.20 14.61
CA ASP A 56 38.14 1.48 15.78
C ASP A 56 37.50 0.91 17.07
N PHE A 57 36.19 0.86 17.16
CA PHE A 57 35.42 0.31 18.28
C PHE A 57 34.72 -1.01 17.98
N ALA A 58 35.17 -1.76 16.95
CA ALA A 58 34.53 -3.00 16.49
C ALA A 58 34.28 -3.98 17.63
N PHE A 59 35.23 -4.12 18.56
CA PHE A 59 35.11 -5.00 19.72
C PHE A 59 33.94 -4.61 20.66
N TYR A 60 33.80 -3.29 20.92
CA TYR A 60 32.72 -2.77 21.77
C TYR A 60 31.35 -2.84 21.10
N CYS A 61 31.35 -2.61 19.79
CA CYS A 61 30.11 -2.62 18.99
C CYS A 61 29.69 -4.04 18.54
N GLN A 62 30.52 -5.06 18.83
CA GLN A 62 30.32 -6.44 18.38
C GLN A 62 30.12 -6.58 16.86
N VAL A 63 30.86 -5.77 16.09
CA VAL A 63 30.83 -5.81 14.63
C VAL A 63 32.14 -6.41 14.09
N PRO A 64 32.16 -6.96 12.86
CA PRO A 64 33.37 -7.47 12.23
C PRO A 64 34.41 -6.35 12.05
N PHE A 65 35.71 -6.68 12.14
CA PHE A 65 36.81 -5.71 11.94
C PHE A 65 36.87 -5.18 10.50
N SER A 66 36.45 -5.98 9.51
CA SER A 66 36.30 -5.55 8.13
C SER A 66 34.82 -5.26 7.85
N LEU A 67 34.47 -3.98 7.81
CA LEU A 67 33.15 -3.53 7.42
C LEU A 67 33.22 -3.02 5.98
N GLU A 68 32.51 -3.67 5.11
CA GLU A 68 32.23 -3.16 3.77
C GLU A 68 30.85 -2.52 3.74
N MET A 69 30.76 -1.34 3.13
CA MET A 69 29.47 -0.70 2.90
C MET A 69 28.73 -1.49 1.83
N ASP A 70 27.63 -2.14 2.21
CA ASP A 70 26.77 -2.82 1.27
C ASP A 70 25.90 -1.79 0.54
N GLU A 71 26.13 -1.62 -0.74
CA GLU A 71 25.29 -0.78 -1.60
C GLU A 71 24.03 -1.53 -2.07
N GLU A 72 23.94 -2.83 -1.80
CA GLU A 72 22.84 -3.70 -2.22
C GLU A 72 21.72 -3.83 -1.16
N GLN A 73 21.36 -2.76 -0.47
CA GLN A 73 20.28 -2.76 0.53
C GLN A 73 18.97 -3.32 -0.06
N HIS A 74 18.68 -3.03 -1.33
CA HIS A 74 17.52 -3.54 -2.04
C HIS A 74 17.48 -5.07 -2.12
N ARG A 75 18.63 -5.72 -2.22
CA ARG A 75 18.70 -7.19 -2.24
C ARG A 75 18.36 -7.78 -0.88
N GLN A 76 18.81 -7.16 0.20
CA GLN A 76 18.50 -7.60 1.56
C GLN A 76 17.02 -7.42 1.89
N ASP A 77 16.43 -6.27 1.52
CA ASP A 77 15.00 -6.00 1.68
C ASP A 77 14.16 -7.06 0.96
N TYR A 78 14.58 -7.43 -0.26
CA TYR A 78 13.90 -8.47 -1.03
C TYR A 78 14.03 -9.87 -0.41
N VAL A 79 15.21 -10.26 0.05
CA VAL A 79 15.41 -11.55 0.74
C VAL A 79 14.55 -11.61 2.00
N THR A 80 14.55 -10.54 2.80
CA THR A 80 13.71 -10.44 4.01
C THR A 80 12.22 -10.57 3.67
N ALA A 81 11.77 -9.92 2.59
CA ALA A 81 10.39 -10.04 2.14
C ALA A 81 10.05 -11.48 1.67
N GLN A 82 11.00 -12.18 1.01
CA GLN A 82 10.83 -13.58 0.65
C GLN A 82 10.73 -14.50 1.89
N ASP A 83 11.55 -14.27 2.89
CA ASP A 83 11.54 -15.06 4.12
C ASP A 83 10.26 -14.84 4.91
N TYR A 84 9.80 -13.58 5.03
CA TYR A 84 8.48 -13.26 5.58
C TYR A 84 7.36 -13.97 4.80
N TRP A 85 7.43 -13.94 3.46
CA TRP A 85 6.43 -14.60 2.61
C TRP A 85 6.37 -16.10 2.87
N ARG A 86 7.52 -16.76 2.94
CA ARG A 86 7.59 -18.21 3.24
C ARG A 86 7.08 -18.53 4.65
N ALA A 87 7.48 -17.71 5.62
CA ALA A 87 7.14 -17.96 7.03
C ALA A 87 5.67 -17.64 7.39
N THR A 88 5.06 -16.67 6.71
CA THR A 88 3.75 -16.14 7.10
C THR A 88 2.69 -16.40 6.03
N VAL A 89 2.94 -15.95 4.78
CA VAL A 89 1.92 -16.02 3.72
C VAL A 89 1.68 -17.44 3.26
N ALA A 90 2.75 -18.25 3.10
CA ALA A 90 2.63 -19.62 2.60
C ALA A 90 1.97 -20.59 3.61
N HIS A 91 1.86 -20.21 4.86
CA HIS A 91 1.25 -21.01 5.92
C HIS A 91 -0.16 -20.56 6.31
N ASP A 92 -0.65 -19.47 5.74
CA ASP A 92 -2.01 -18.95 5.98
C ASP A 92 -2.79 -18.93 4.66
N ASP A 93 -3.75 -19.83 4.51
CA ASP A 93 -4.55 -19.96 3.28
C ASP A 93 -5.31 -18.66 2.96
N THR A 94 -5.76 -17.91 3.96
CA THR A 94 -6.47 -16.64 3.78
C THR A 94 -5.52 -15.58 3.20
N LEU A 95 -4.33 -15.44 3.79
CA LEU A 95 -3.32 -14.52 3.29
C LEU A 95 -2.81 -14.94 1.91
N ALA A 96 -2.63 -16.25 1.66
CA ALA A 96 -2.20 -16.76 0.36
C ALA A 96 -3.22 -16.43 -0.74
N GLN A 97 -4.51 -16.60 -0.47
CA GLN A 97 -5.58 -16.24 -1.40
C GLN A 97 -5.64 -14.73 -1.65
N LEU A 98 -5.47 -13.92 -0.59
CA LEU A 98 -5.46 -12.46 -0.66
C LEU A 98 -4.33 -11.96 -1.57
N VAL A 99 -3.09 -12.37 -1.29
CA VAL A 99 -1.92 -11.94 -2.08
C VAL A 99 -2.00 -12.44 -3.53
N TYR A 100 -2.58 -13.62 -3.77
CA TYR A 100 -2.82 -14.13 -5.12
C TYR A 100 -3.86 -13.29 -5.86
N ARG A 101 -4.99 -12.99 -5.23
CA ARG A 101 -6.08 -12.15 -5.78
C ARG A 101 -5.58 -10.76 -6.17
N HIS A 102 -4.77 -10.15 -5.31
CA HIS A 102 -4.19 -8.83 -5.54
C HIS A 102 -2.87 -8.84 -6.32
N ARG A 103 -2.46 -9.99 -6.87
CA ARG A 103 -1.20 -10.16 -7.63
C ARG A 103 0.00 -9.59 -6.89
N GLN A 104 -0.01 -9.69 -5.55
CA GLN A 104 1.11 -9.25 -4.75
C GLN A 104 2.27 -10.24 -4.87
N THR A 105 3.49 -9.73 -4.78
CA THR A 105 4.73 -10.50 -4.82
C THR A 105 5.66 -10.04 -3.71
N PRO A 106 6.66 -10.84 -3.30
CA PRO A 106 7.68 -10.39 -2.36
C PRO A 106 8.38 -9.11 -2.78
N GLN A 107 8.57 -8.90 -4.11
CA GLN A 107 9.13 -7.67 -4.65
C GLN A 107 8.24 -6.46 -4.38
N ASN A 108 6.93 -6.59 -4.59
CA ASN A 108 5.97 -5.52 -4.34
C ASN A 108 5.91 -5.19 -2.85
N LEU A 109 6.00 -6.19 -1.98
CA LEU A 109 6.05 -6.02 -0.53
C LEU A 109 7.31 -5.25 -0.13
N ALA A 110 8.49 -5.68 -0.58
CA ALA A 110 9.76 -5.00 -0.34
C ALA A 110 9.70 -3.52 -0.79
N ALA A 111 9.22 -3.25 -2.00
CA ALA A 111 9.10 -1.90 -2.54
C ALA A 111 8.17 -1.00 -1.72
N ARG A 112 7.04 -1.54 -1.21
CA ARG A 112 6.13 -0.78 -0.33
C ARG A 112 6.76 -0.41 1.00
N VAL A 113 7.51 -1.33 1.61
CA VAL A 113 8.13 -1.13 2.93
C VAL A 113 9.36 -0.23 2.86
N GLN A 114 10.07 -0.23 1.74
CA GLN A 114 11.33 0.52 1.55
C GLN A 114 11.21 2.00 1.90
N SER A 115 10.13 2.67 1.51
CA SER A 115 9.90 4.10 1.82
C SER A 115 9.79 4.36 3.33
N PHE A 116 9.42 3.37 4.12
CA PHE A 116 9.32 3.44 5.58
C PHE A 116 10.66 3.08 6.23
N LEU A 117 11.39 2.09 5.72
CA LEU A 117 12.70 1.68 6.21
C LEU A 117 13.73 2.83 6.13
N ALA A 118 13.63 3.66 5.11
CA ALA A 118 14.46 4.86 4.97
C ALA A 118 14.19 5.93 6.06
N ARG A 119 13.19 5.74 6.93
CA ARG A 119 12.76 6.70 7.95
C ARG A 119 12.72 6.06 9.34
N PRO A 120 13.87 5.76 9.97
CA PRO A 120 13.93 5.00 11.23
C PRO A 120 13.25 5.70 12.42
N TYR A 121 12.94 6.99 12.31
CA TYR A 121 12.22 7.76 13.32
C TYR A 121 10.70 7.56 13.28
N LEU A 122 10.15 6.91 12.24
CA LEU A 122 8.73 6.61 12.17
C LEU A 122 8.39 5.48 13.14
N LYS A 123 7.40 5.73 13.99
CA LYS A 123 6.82 4.69 14.84
C LYS A 123 5.71 4.03 14.05
N THR A 124 5.82 2.72 13.82
CA THR A 124 4.74 1.94 13.25
C THR A 124 3.70 1.69 14.32
N GLN A 125 2.45 2.06 14.02
CA GLN A 125 1.31 1.68 14.83
C GLN A 125 0.52 0.64 14.05
N ALA A 126 0.35 -0.55 14.62
CA ALA A 126 -0.54 -1.55 14.04
C ALA A 126 -1.97 -1.03 14.12
N VAL A 127 -2.52 -0.60 12.99
CA VAL A 127 -3.94 -0.29 12.85
C VAL A 127 -4.63 -1.63 12.64
N GLY A 128 -5.14 -2.18 13.73
CA GLY A 128 -5.53 -3.57 13.91
C GLY A 128 -6.66 -4.10 13.04
N LYS A 129 -6.40 -4.25 11.74
CA LYS A 129 -7.17 -5.22 10.95
C LYS A 129 -6.37 -6.51 10.94
N THR A 130 -6.75 -7.43 11.83
CA THR A 130 -6.11 -8.74 11.93
C THR A 130 -6.62 -9.66 10.82
N ALA A 131 -5.86 -10.73 10.51
CA ALA A 131 -6.31 -11.80 9.62
C ALA A 131 -7.69 -12.38 10.05
N GLU A 132 -8.02 -12.28 11.32
CA GLU A 132 -9.30 -12.68 11.88
C GLU A 132 -10.45 -11.76 11.40
N PHE A 133 -10.22 -10.45 11.34
CA PHE A 133 -11.19 -9.51 10.80
C PHE A 133 -11.48 -9.78 9.31
N LEU A 134 -10.44 -10.06 8.52
CA LEU A 134 -10.59 -10.44 7.12
C LEU A 134 -11.39 -11.74 6.96
N ARG A 135 -11.03 -12.79 7.73
CA ARG A 135 -11.78 -14.07 7.73
C ARG A 135 -13.24 -13.88 8.08
N GLN A 136 -13.54 -13.04 9.06
CA GLN A 136 -14.91 -12.74 9.44
C GLN A 136 -15.64 -12.02 8.31
N ALA A 137 -15.03 -11.00 7.72
CA ALA A 137 -15.62 -10.27 6.58
C ALA A 137 -15.89 -11.20 5.37
N GLU A 138 -14.95 -12.08 5.03
CA GLU A 138 -15.15 -13.08 3.98
C GLU A 138 -16.27 -14.06 4.29
N GLN A 139 -16.39 -14.51 5.55
CA GLN A 139 -17.48 -15.39 5.96
C GLN A 139 -18.84 -14.70 5.88
N ASP A 140 -18.91 -13.44 6.29
CA ASP A 140 -20.15 -12.65 6.22
C ASP A 140 -20.54 -12.38 4.77
N TYR A 141 -19.57 -12.06 3.92
CA TYR A 141 -19.79 -11.92 2.48
C TYR A 141 -20.30 -13.22 1.84
N ARG A 142 -19.69 -14.35 2.17
CA ARG A 142 -20.14 -15.67 1.69
C ARG A 142 -21.57 -15.98 2.11
N ARG A 143 -21.95 -15.69 3.36
CA ARG A 143 -23.32 -15.88 3.85
C ARG A 143 -24.31 -14.97 3.11
N ALA A 144 -23.96 -13.70 2.92
CA ALA A 144 -24.80 -12.76 2.18
C ALA A 144 -24.97 -13.18 0.73
N TRP A 145 -23.90 -13.67 0.08
CA TRP A 145 -23.99 -14.23 -1.27
C TRP A 145 -24.88 -15.46 -1.32
N GLN A 146 -24.70 -16.43 -0.41
CA GLN A 146 -25.56 -17.63 -0.37
C GLN A 146 -27.03 -17.27 -0.18
N HIS A 147 -27.33 -16.28 0.67
CA HIS A 147 -28.68 -15.76 0.85
C HIS A 147 -29.24 -15.16 -0.45
N ALA A 148 -28.51 -14.31 -1.11
CA ALA A 148 -28.92 -13.69 -2.38
C ALA A 148 -29.05 -14.73 -3.51
N ALA A 149 -28.09 -15.66 -3.62
CA ALA A 149 -28.08 -16.71 -4.64
C ALA A 149 -29.25 -17.69 -4.51
N ALA A 150 -29.63 -18.06 -3.29
CA ALA A 150 -30.76 -18.93 -3.01
C ALA A 150 -32.09 -18.33 -3.50
N GLN A 151 -32.20 -17.01 -3.54
CA GLN A 151 -33.38 -16.27 -3.94
C GLN A 151 -33.20 -15.55 -5.29
N TRP A 152 -32.15 -15.92 -6.05
CA TRP A 152 -31.71 -15.15 -7.22
C TRP A 152 -32.83 -14.89 -8.26
N PRO A 153 -33.68 -15.85 -8.64
CA PRO A 153 -34.76 -15.57 -9.58
C PRO A 153 -35.72 -14.48 -9.10
N GLN A 154 -35.97 -14.43 -7.78
CA GLN A 154 -36.83 -13.41 -7.17
C GLN A 154 -36.12 -12.05 -7.10
N VAL A 155 -34.86 -12.03 -6.74
CA VAL A 155 -34.02 -10.82 -6.72
C VAL A 155 -33.97 -10.21 -8.12
N GLN A 156 -33.68 -11.00 -9.13
CA GLN A 156 -33.62 -10.54 -10.52
C GLN A 156 -34.97 -10.00 -11.01
N ALA A 157 -36.07 -10.71 -10.74
CA ALA A 157 -37.41 -10.28 -11.11
C ALA A 157 -37.79 -8.95 -10.39
N ALA A 158 -37.53 -8.85 -9.10
CA ALA A 158 -37.78 -7.63 -8.31
C ALA A 158 -36.97 -6.45 -8.82
N PHE A 159 -35.68 -6.63 -9.04
CA PHE A 159 -34.82 -5.53 -9.48
C PHE A 159 -35.03 -5.14 -10.93
N LEU A 160 -34.84 -6.07 -11.88
CA LEU A 160 -34.94 -5.78 -13.31
C LEU A 160 -36.36 -5.59 -13.80
N GLY A 161 -37.33 -6.32 -13.21
CA GLY A 161 -38.76 -6.28 -13.63
C GLY A 161 -39.53 -5.12 -13.01
N GLU A 162 -39.36 -4.86 -11.72
CA GLU A 162 -40.22 -3.92 -11.00
C GLU A 162 -39.57 -2.58 -10.69
N VAL A 163 -38.28 -2.56 -10.29
CA VAL A 163 -37.63 -1.35 -9.75
C VAL A 163 -36.82 -0.63 -10.83
N GLN A 164 -35.92 -1.32 -11.50
CA GLN A 164 -34.98 -0.73 -12.46
C GLN A 164 -35.68 0.08 -13.58
N PRO A 165 -36.83 -0.32 -14.17
CA PRO A 165 -37.50 0.47 -15.19
C PRO A 165 -37.99 1.84 -14.73
N LYS A 166 -38.19 2.03 -13.41
CA LYS A 166 -38.65 3.27 -12.78
C LYS A 166 -37.50 4.16 -12.32
N LEU A 167 -36.27 3.64 -12.30
CA LEU A 167 -35.09 4.37 -11.84
C LEU A 167 -34.58 5.37 -12.87
N ASN A 168 -33.92 6.41 -12.38
CA ASN A 168 -33.27 7.39 -13.24
C ASN A 168 -32.13 6.75 -14.04
N LYS A 169 -32.24 6.75 -15.36
CA LYS A 169 -31.28 6.15 -16.30
C LYS A 169 -29.86 6.71 -16.22
N LYS A 170 -29.67 7.93 -15.68
CA LYS A 170 -28.35 8.50 -15.46
C LYS A 170 -27.59 7.85 -14.29
N SER A 171 -28.33 7.43 -13.25
CA SER A 171 -27.76 6.78 -12.07
C SER A 171 -27.75 5.25 -12.19
N TYR A 172 -28.71 4.72 -12.94
CA TYR A 172 -28.89 3.29 -13.17
C TYR A 172 -28.97 3.03 -14.67
N GLU A 173 -27.81 2.95 -15.30
CA GLU A 173 -27.70 2.63 -16.72
C GLU A 173 -28.25 1.19 -16.97
N PRO A 174 -29.35 1.04 -17.77
CA PRO A 174 -30.05 -0.25 -17.86
C PRO A 174 -29.15 -1.40 -18.26
N GLN A 175 -28.31 -1.20 -19.29
CA GLN A 175 -27.43 -2.25 -19.79
C GLN A 175 -26.40 -2.68 -18.74
N LYS A 176 -25.74 -1.71 -18.08
CA LYS A 176 -24.76 -1.99 -17.05
C LYS A 176 -25.31 -2.86 -15.91
N TYR A 177 -26.53 -2.59 -15.47
CA TYR A 177 -27.15 -3.38 -14.41
C TYR A 177 -27.73 -4.71 -14.89
N ALA A 178 -28.16 -4.79 -16.15
CA ALA A 178 -28.51 -6.06 -16.77
C ALA A 178 -27.28 -6.99 -16.85
N ASP A 179 -26.14 -6.46 -17.30
CA ASP A 179 -24.88 -7.20 -17.37
C ASP A 179 -24.39 -7.64 -15.98
N PHE A 180 -24.52 -6.75 -14.99
CA PHE A 180 -24.20 -7.09 -13.60
C PHE A 180 -25.09 -8.19 -13.04
N CYS A 181 -26.41 -8.12 -13.24
CA CYS A 181 -27.34 -9.17 -12.85
C CYS A 181 -27.08 -10.49 -13.60
N ALA A 182 -26.70 -10.44 -14.87
CA ALA A 182 -26.34 -11.62 -15.64
C ALA A 182 -25.07 -12.30 -15.08
N LEU A 183 -24.06 -11.50 -14.70
CA LEU A 183 -22.86 -11.99 -14.04
C LEU A 183 -23.19 -12.70 -12.72
N LEU A 184 -23.99 -12.06 -11.87
CA LEU A 184 -24.42 -12.67 -10.60
C LEU A 184 -25.26 -13.93 -10.82
N ALA A 185 -26.13 -13.96 -11.86
CA ALA A 185 -26.87 -15.13 -12.23
C ALA A 185 -25.96 -16.31 -12.62
N GLN A 186 -24.91 -16.03 -13.38
CA GLN A 186 -23.91 -17.04 -13.72
C GLN A 186 -23.25 -17.63 -12.48
N HIS A 187 -22.77 -16.79 -11.56
CA HIS A 187 -22.17 -17.26 -10.29
C HIS A 187 -23.16 -18.09 -9.44
N ALA A 188 -24.44 -17.68 -9.41
CA ALA A 188 -25.47 -18.43 -8.69
C ALA A 188 -25.73 -19.83 -9.32
N GLN A 189 -25.67 -19.93 -10.64
CA GLN A 189 -25.83 -21.22 -11.36
C GLN A 189 -24.61 -22.13 -11.20
N GLU A 190 -23.40 -21.55 -11.21
CA GLU A 190 -22.13 -22.26 -11.05
C GLU A 190 -21.84 -22.63 -9.59
N GLY A 191 -22.58 -22.08 -8.63
CA GLY A 191 -22.32 -22.26 -7.20
C GLY A 191 -21.02 -21.59 -6.74
N THR A 192 -20.56 -20.58 -7.48
CA THR A 192 -19.33 -19.82 -7.20
C THR A 192 -19.66 -18.45 -6.59
N GLU A 193 -18.69 -17.85 -5.89
CA GLU A 193 -18.85 -16.51 -5.32
C GLU A 193 -18.33 -15.45 -6.30
N PRO A 194 -19.09 -14.35 -6.55
CA PRO A 194 -18.57 -13.24 -7.36
C PRO A 194 -17.44 -12.52 -6.59
N PRO A 195 -16.45 -11.93 -7.29
CA PRO A 195 -15.44 -11.10 -6.64
C PRO A 195 -16.06 -9.91 -5.90
N ALA A 196 -15.66 -9.67 -4.64
CA ALA A 196 -16.16 -8.56 -3.83
C ALA A 196 -15.98 -7.21 -4.53
N SER A 197 -14.83 -6.97 -5.16
CA SER A 197 -14.53 -5.78 -5.95
C SER A 197 -15.54 -5.51 -7.06
N THR A 198 -16.01 -6.56 -7.73
CA THR A 198 -17.03 -6.45 -8.78
C THR A 198 -18.37 -6.02 -8.19
N VAL A 199 -18.74 -6.57 -7.04
CA VAL A 199 -19.99 -6.20 -6.34
C VAL A 199 -19.91 -4.74 -5.88
N VAL A 200 -18.80 -4.34 -5.22
CA VAL A 200 -18.59 -2.96 -4.75
C VAL A 200 -18.65 -1.95 -5.91
N GLN A 201 -17.97 -2.23 -7.01
CA GLN A 201 -17.95 -1.33 -8.18
C GLN A 201 -19.34 -1.01 -8.74
N HIS A 202 -20.27 -1.95 -8.67
CA HIS A 202 -21.64 -1.77 -9.20
C HIS A 202 -22.62 -1.25 -8.14
N SER A 203 -22.33 -1.50 -6.87
CA SER A 203 -23.26 -1.26 -5.76
C SER A 203 -23.11 0.09 -5.08
N PHE A 204 -21.96 0.75 -5.22
CA PHE A 204 -21.73 2.05 -4.58
C PHE A 204 -21.66 3.19 -5.62
N ASP A 205 -22.08 4.39 -5.20
CA ASP A 205 -21.94 5.59 -6.01
C ASP A 205 -20.59 6.29 -5.73
N SER A 206 -20.35 7.42 -6.40
CA SER A 206 -19.11 8.21 -6.25
C SER A 206 -18.93 8.83 -4.84
N LYS A 207 -19.98 8.82 -4.02
CA LYS A 207 -19.97 9.32 -2.63
C LYS A 207 -19.83 8.19 -1.62
N GLY A 208 -19.85 6.93 -2.07
CA GLY A 208 -19.81 5.75 -1.23
C GLY A 208 -21.18 5.31 -0.69
N ASP A 209 -22.28 5.84 -1.24
CA ASP A 209 -23.62 5.41 -0.86
C ASP A 209 -24.01 4.11 -1.54
N ASN A 210 -24.54 3.15 -0.75
CA ASN A 210 -25.04 1.88 -1.27
C ASN A 210 -26.32 2.09 -2.07
N LYS A 211 -26.25 1.82 -3.38
CA LYS A 211 -27.32 2.04 -4.35
C LYS A 211 -28.51 1.10 -4.19
N PHE A 212 -28.36 0.00 -3.48
CA PHE A 212 -29.44 -1.00 -3.25
C PHE A 212 -30.19 -0.78 -1.93
N ARG A 213 -29.87 0.25 -1.16
CA ARG A 213 -30.67 0.62 0.00
C ARG A 213 -32.04 1.13 -0.44
N ALA A 214 -33.07 0.79 0.33
CA ALA A 214 -34.45 1.13 0.00
C ALA A 214 -34.68 2.64 -0.12
N ASP A 215 -34.12 3.42 0.79
CA ASP A 215 -34.19 4.90 0.78
C ASP A 215 -33.49 5.49 -0.44
N TYR A 216 -32.30 4.95 -0.81
CA TYR A 216 -31.57 5.38 -1.98
C TYR A 216 -32.32 5.06 -3.27
N LEU A 217 -32.80 3.82 -3.43
CA LEU A 217 -33.61 3.39 -4.59
C LEU A 217 -34.86 4.28 -4.73
N LEU A 218 -35.59 4.51 -3.62
CA LEU A 218 -36.76 5.35 -3.62
C LEU A 218 -36.45 6.78 -4.05
N SER A 219 -35.32 7.35 -3.61
CA SER A 219 -34.88 8.70 -3.98
C SER A 219 -34.63 8.88 -5.48
N LYS A 220 -34.29 7.78 -6.19
CA LYS A 220 -34.01 7.77 -7.63
C LYS A 220 -35.21 7.44 -8.50
N ILE A 221 -36.33 7.06 -7.90
CA ILE A 221 -37.61 6.88 -8.59
C ILE A 221 -38.29 8.23 -8.75
N ALA A 222 -38.93 8.47 -9.90
CA ALA A 222 -39.69 9.70 -10.14
C ALA A 222 -40.76 9.91 -9.09
N LYS A 223 -40.93 11.13 -8.56
CA LYS A 223 -41.87 11.46 -7.46
C LYS A 223 -43.31 10.95 -7.72
N ALA A 224 -43.75 11.03 -8.97
CA ALA A 224 -45.09 10.53 -9.36
C ALA A 224 -45.24 9.01 -9.22
N GLN A 225 -44.18 8.24 -9.21
CA GLN A 225 -44.15 6.78 -9.12
C GLN A 225 -43.77 6.27 -7.73
N GLN A 226 -43.23 7.13 -6.84
CA GLN A 226 -42.77 6.72 -5.50
C GLN A 226 -43.93 6.19 -4.64
N ALA A 227 -45.10 6.79 -4.72
CA ALA A 227 -46.30 6.37 -3.96
C ALA A 227 -46.81 5.00 -4.37
N ALA A 228 -46.60 4.62 -5.64
CA ALA A 228 -47.03 3.34 -6.18
C ALA A 228 -45.95 2.23 -6.05
N GLN A 229 -44.78 2.56 -5.52
CA GLN A 229 -43.71 1.58 -5.36
C GLN A 229 -43.99 0.68 -4.15
N ASN A 230 -43.88 -0.62 -4.36
CA ASN A 230 -43.99 -1.59 -3.27
C ASN A 230 -42.76 -1.49 -2.34
N ARG A 231 -43.03 -1.12 -1.09
CA ARG A 231 -41.97 -0.98 -0.06
C ARG A 231 -41.39 -2.32 0.35
N GLU A 232 -42.16 -3.39 0.27
CA GLU A 232 -41.68 -4.74 0.57
C GLU A 232 -40.63 -5.18 -0.46
N THR A 233 -40.85 -4.86 -1.74
CA THR A 233 -39.88 -5.13 -2.81
C THR A 233 -38.58 -4.36 -2.56
N LEU A 234 -38.64 -3.10 -2.14
CA LEU A 234 -37.45 -2.33 -1.83
C LEU A 234 -36.69 -2.86 -0.59
N ALA A 235 -37.43 -3.26 0.46
CA ALA A 235 -36.83 -3.87 1.64
C ALA A 235 -36.19 -5.23 1.32
N PHE A 236 -36.80 -6.03 0.45
CA PHE A 236 -36.26 -7.29 -0.03
C PHE A 236 -34.93 -7.09 -0.80
N LEU A 237 -34.85 -6.07 -1.67
CA LEU A 237 -33.65 -5.75 -2.41
C LEU A 237 -32.55 -5.18 -1.49
N GLU A 238 -32.91 -4.41 -0.46
CA GLU A 238 -31.97 -3.96 0.56
C GLU A 238 -31.39 -5.12 1.36
N ASP A 239 -32.23 -6.06 1.79
CA ASP A 239 -31.80 -7.24 2.53
C ASP A 239 -30.88 -8.15 1.68
N THR A 240 -31.15 -8.30 0.40
CA THR A 240 -30.39 -9.17 -0.50
C THR A 240 -29.20 -8.48 -1.15
N LEU A 241 -29.42 -7.60 -2.14
CA LEU A 241 -28.35 -6.91 -2.88
C LEU A 241 -27.66 -5.84 -2.04
N GLY A 242 -28.40 -5.14 -1.18
CA GLY A 242 -27.86 -4.14 -0.26
C GLY A 242 -26.95 -4.78 0.79
N GLY A 243 -27.39 -5.88 1.41
CA GLY A 243 -26.61 -6.64 2.37
C GLY A 243 -25.37 -7.29 1.74
N LEU A 244 -25.49 -7.82 0.52
CA LEU A 244 -24.36 -8.33 -0.25
C LEU A 244 -23.33 -7.23 -0.54
N ALA A 245 -23.78 -6.04 -0.91
CA ALA A 245 -22.92 -4.91 -1.19
C ALA A 245 -22.13 -4.45 0.04
N GLU A 246 -22.76 -4.36 1.20
CA GLU A 246 -22.14 -3.95 2.46
C GLU A 246 -21.08 -4.95 2.93
N THR A 247 -21.38 -6.23 2.84
CA THR A 247 -20.42 -7.28 3.19
C THR A 247 -19.26 -7.35 2.19
N ALA A 248 -19.51 -7.13 0.89
CA ALA A 248 -18.45 -7.00 -0.11
C ALA A 248 -17.53 -5.81 0.16
N LEU A 249 -18.08 -4.64 0.57
CA LEU A 249 -17.31 -3.46 0.96
C LEU A 249 -16.47 -3.75 2.21
N ALA A 250 -16.99 -4.51 3.17
CA ALA A 250 -16.25 -4.90 4.36
C ALA A 250 -15.03 -5.77 4.00
N VAL A 251 -15.14 -6.67 3.03
CA VAL A 251 -14.00 -7.45 2.50
C VAL A 251 -12.96 -6.53 1.87
N GLU A 252 -13.37 -5.65 0.94
CA GLU A 252 -12.49 -4.68 0.29
C GLU A 252 -11.75 -3.76 1.28
N GLN A 253 -12.41 -3.38 2.37
CA GLN A 253 -11.82 -2.57 3.43
C GLN A 253 -10.93 -3.37 4.39
N ALA A 254 -11.11 -4.68 4.48
CA ALA A 254 -10.31 -5.58 5.30
C ALA A 254 -9.00 -5.95 4.61
N GLU A 255 -9.00 -5.98 3.27
CA GLU A 255 -7.83 -6.19 2.41
C GLU A 255 -6.90 -4.98 2.43
#